data_3d35d0d3d49e90dac29b36d9ee7ec7d2
#
_entry.id   3d35d0d3d49e90dac29b36d9ee7ec7d2
#
_cell.length_a   1.000
_cell.length_b   1.000
_cell.length_c   1.000
_cell.angle_alpha   90.00
_cell.angle_beta   90.00
_cell.angle_gamma   90.00
#
_symmetry.space_group_name_H-M   'P 1'
#
loop_
_entity.id
_entity.type
_entity.pdbx_description
1 polymer ?
#
loop_
_entity_poly.entity_id
_entity_poly.type
_entity_poly.pdbx_seq_one_letter_code
_entity_poly.pdbx_strand_id
1 'polypeptide(L)'
;MKPLDGGFPVSVACSISKHKKVEANKTREMLIEYFLETKVIEHIYEGKYVLMGNEGSGKTTILKYLEKHLPEQNIHTTYLELDEHIYNIIRSLKETEHLGVYMYENAWKLLISLFIIGTVRKNDGLTQDAEDSLKTFLYILVNSDKGGAFREMIAWVTNNPHVSIPGYIDRSSGDMKLLPHISNDFWFNVYDVQELAIELAKKHDLSVLVDRTDIQWTGDETSKYMVTGVLCAVRYTLAMIGDIGESKVPAIIVALREHIWDSIHFNDSNKMTQDIEFLP
;
A
#
# COMPACT_ATOMS: atom_id res chain seq x y z
N MET A 1 -9.98 33.41 -29.73
CA MET A 1 -10.27 32.20 -28.91
C MET A 1 -10.65 32.70 -27.53
N LYS A 2 -11.88 32.47 -27.10
CA LYS A 2 -12.36 32.84 -25.75
C LYS A 2 -12.08 31.66 -24.80
N PRO A 3 -11.66 31.90 -23.55
CA PRO A 3 -11.52 30.85 -22.55
C PRO A 3 -12.92 30.32 -22.18
N LEU A 4 -13.04 28.99 -22.13
CA LEU A 4 -14.22 28.31 -21.62
C LEU A 4 -14.18 28.34 -20.08
N ASP A 5 -14.90 29.29 -19.49
CA ASP A 5 -15.30 29.28 -18.09
C ASP A 5 -16.35 28.18 -17.90
N GLY A 6 -15.93 27.00 -17.52
CA GLY A 6 -16.78 25.88 -17.20
C GLY A 6 -16.46 25.32 -15.82
N GLY A 7 -16.89 26.05 -14.78
CA GLY A 7 -16.92 25.48 -13.44
C GLY A 7 -17.84 24.27 -13.39
N PHE A 8 -17.33 23.12 -12.99
CA PHE A 8 -18.11 21.90 -12.79
C PHE A 8 -19.12 22.06 -11.66
N PRO A 9 -20.37 21.69 -11.84
CA PRO A 9 -21.34 21.73 -10.74
C PRO A 9 -21.04 20.61 -9.75
N VAL A 10 -20.67 20.99 -8.54
CA VAL A 10 -20.38 20.13 -7.37
C VAL A 10 -21.60 19.31 -6.90
N SER A 11 -22.75 19.41 -7.56
CA SER A 11 -24.02 18.83 -7.12
C SER A 11 -24.39 17.44 -7.66
N VAL A 12 -23.48 16.74 -8.36
CA VAL A 12 -23.80 15.43 -8.98
C VAL A 12 -23.54 14.25 -8.05
N ALA A 13 -22.97 14.46 -6.87
CA ALA A 13 -22.53 13.37 -6.00
C ALA A 13 -23.59 12.75 -5.07
N CYS A 14 -24.80 13.26 -5.01
CA CYS A 14 -25.78 12.84 -3.98
C CYS A 14 -27.16 12.56 -4.58
N SER A 15 -27.37 11.39 -5.16
CA SER A 15 -28.64 10.61 -5.21
C SER A 15 -28.60 9.57 -6.35
N ILE A 16 -28.15 8.36 -6.07
CA ILE A 16 -28.09 7.29 -7.07
C ILE A 16 -28.99 6.12 -6.63
N SER A 17 -30.15 5.95 -7.28
CA SER A 17 -30.95 4.73 -7.25
C SER A 17 -30.32 3.63 -8.12
N LYS A 18 -30.71 2.37 -7.91
CA LYS A 18 -30.09 1.19 -8.54
C LYS A 18 -29.92 1.26 -10.08
N HIS A 19 -30.71 2.04 -10.81
CA HIS A 19 -30.54 2.23 -12.26
C HIS A 19 -29.36 3.12 -12.67
N LYS A 20 -28.87 3.95 -11.74
CA LYS A 20 -27.73 4.87 -12.01
C LYS A 20 -26.34 4.23 -11.83
N LYS A 21 -26.23 2.99 -11.33
CA LYS A 21 -24.91 2.33 -11.20
C LYS A 21 -24.20 2.11 -12.54
N VAL A 22 -24.95 1.83 -13.61
CA VAL A 22 -24.38 1.60 -14.94
C VAL A 22 -23.94 2.91 -15.60
N GLU A 23 -24.70 3.99 -15.41
CA GLU A 23 -24.30 5.33 -15.87
C GLU A 23 -23.15 5.91 -15.06
N ALA A 24 -23.14 5.67 -13.74
CA ALA A 24 -22.04 6.08 -12.88
C ALA A 24 -20.71 5.37 -13.23
N ASN A 25 -20.75 4.10 -13.63
CA ASN A 25 -19.57 3.39 -14.10
C ASN A 25 -19.07 3.93 -15.45
N LYS A 26 -19.97 4.21 -16.40
CA LYS A 26 -19.60 4.86 -17.66
C LYS A 26 -19.03 6.26 -17.46
N THR A 27 -19.62 7.05 -16.57
CA THR A 27 -19.12 8.39 -16.24
C THR A 27 -17.77 8.29 -15.53
N ARG A 28 -17.55 7.25 -14.74
CA ARG A 28 -16.27 6.97 -14.06
C ARG A 28 -15.19 6.53 -15.05
N GLU A 29 -15.54 5.71 -16.05
CA GLU A 29 -14.62 5.32 -17.13
C GLU A 29 -14.24 6.54 -17.99
N MET A 30 -15.20 7.38 -18.35
CA MET A 30 -14.95 8.63 -19.08
C MET A 30 -14.09 9.62 -18.26
N LEU A 31 -14.31 9.71 -16.95
CA LEU A 31 -13.46 10.54 -16.08
C LEU A 31 -12.04 9.98 -16.00
N ILE A 32 -11.87 8.67 -15.95
CA ILE A 32 -10.56 8.02 -15.99
C ILE A 32 -9.82 8.36 -17.29
N GLU A 33 -10.50 8.31 -18.44
CA GLU A 33 -9.92 8.70 -19.74
C GLU A 33 -9.58 10.22 -19.82
N TYR A 34 -10.37 11.07 -19.14
CA TYR A 34 -10.10 12.52 -19.10
C TYR A 34 -8.90 12.89 -18.25
N PHE A 35 -8.59 12.10 -17.21
CA PHE A 35 -7.40 12.30 -16.37
C PHE A 35 -6.08 11.90 -17.07
N LEU A 36 -6.13 11.25 -18.23
CA LEU A 36 -4.97 10.83 -19.03
C LEU A 36 -4.02 11.97 -19.43
N GLU A 37 -4.52 13.19 -19.51
CA GLU A 37 -3.72 14.36 -19.95
C GLU A 37 -3.24 15.23 -18.80
N THR A 38 -3.31 14.76 -17.56
CA THR A 38 -2.91 15.58 -16.41
C THR A 38 -1.43 15.42 -16.10
N LYS A 39 -0.78 16.54 -15.77
CA LYS A 39 0.61 16.58 -15.27
C LYS A 39 0.87 15.65 -14.09
N VAL A 40 -0.18 15.27 -13.34
CA VAL A 40 -0.09 14.34 -12.21
C VAL A 40 0.48 12.99 -12.63
N ILE A 41 0.02 12.45 -13.76
CA ILE A 41 0.53 11.17 -14.27
C ILE A 41 1.99 11.31 -14.69
N GLU A 42 2.36 12.42 -15.35
CA GLU A 42 3.76 12.71 -15.71
C GLU A 42 4.64 12.74 -14.46
N HIS A 43 4.21 13.43 -13.40
CA HIS A 43 4.96 13.53 -12.15
C HIS A 43 5.10 12.18 -11.41
N ILE A 44 4.11 11.30 -11.52
CA ILE A 44 4.25 9.92 -11.02
C ILE A 44 5.35 9.17 -11.78
N TYR A 45 5.40 9.32 -13.11
CA TYR A 45 6.48 8.74 -13.92
C TYR A 45 7.85 9.42 -13.68
N GLU A 46 7.87 10.61 -13.09
CA GLU A 46 9.07 11.29 -12.61
C GLU A 46 9.48 10.88 -11.19
N GLY A 47 8.75 9.93 -10.58
CA GLY A 47 9.09 9.34 -9.28
C GLY A 47 8.29 9.88 -8.09
N LYS A 48 7.26 10.73 -8.30
CA LYS A 48 6.35 11.12 -7.21
C LYS A 48 5.55 9.92 -6.74
N TYR A 49 5.53 9.67 -5.44
CA TYR A 49 4.85 8.52 -4.86
C TYR A 49 3.80 8.84 -3.79
N VAL A 50 3.66 10.09 -3.39
CA VAL A 50 2.61 10.55 -2.47
C VAL A 50 1.62 11.43 -3.23
N LEU A 51 0.40 10.95 -3.42
CA LEU A 51 -0.70 11.73 -3.99
C LEU A 51 -1.44 12.45 -2.87
N MET A 52 -1.30 13.76 -2.81
CA MET A 52 -1.87 14.59 -1.75
C MET A 52 -2.97 15.48 -2.29
N GLY A 53 -4.03 15.68 -1.52
CA GLY A 53 -5.12 16.60 -1.88
C GLY A 53 -6.34 16.46 -0.99
N ASN A 54 -7.27 17.37 -1.14
CA ASN A 54 -8.51 17.40 -0.38
C ASN A 54 -9.44 16.23 -0.72
N GLU A 55 -10.47 16.03 0.07
CA GLU A 55 -11.54 15.08 -0.25
C GLU A 55 -12.20 15.49 -1.58
N GLY A 56 -12.35 14.52 -2.49
CA GLY A 56 -12.88 14.77 -3.84
C GLY A 56 -11.85 15.24 -4.87
N SER A 57 -10.59 15.47 -4.53
CA SER A 57 -9.53 15.88 -5.47
C SER A 57 -9.15 14.83 -6.53
N GLY A 58 -9.71 13.63 -6.49
CA GLY A 58 -9.49 12.60 -7.50
C GLY A 58 -8.39 11.58 -7.19
N LYS A 59 -7.79 11.54 -5.98
CA LYS A 59 -6.74 10.58 -5.59
C LYS A 59 -7.09 9.14 -5.93
N THR A 60 -8.24 8.66 -5.46
CA THR A 60 -8.74 7.32 -5.76
C THR A 60 -8.92 7.08 -7.26
N THR A 61 -9.37 8.10 -8.00
CA THR A 61 -9.55 8.01 -9.46
C THR A 61 -8.20 7.83 -10.17
N ILE A 62 -7.17 8.56 -9.75
CA ILE A 62 -5.81 8.43 -10.28
C ILE A 62 -5.25 7.04 -9.98
N LEU A 63 -5.37 6.56 -8.72
CA LEU A 63 -4.92 5.21 -8.37
C LEU A 63 -5.65 4.13 -9.17
N LYS A 64 -6.97 4.26 -9.38
CA LYS A 64 -7.74 3.33 -10.21
C LYS A 64 -7.37 3.41 -11.70
N TYR A 65 -7.02 4.59 -12.18
CA TYR A 65 -6.44 4.75 -13.50
C TYR A 65 -5.13 3.98 -13.64
N LEU A 66 -4.20 4.16 -12.69
CA LEU A 66 -2.92 3.44 -12.68
C LEU A 66 -3.11 1.92 -12.57
N GLU A 67 -4.01 1.45 -11.71
CA GLU A 67 -4.36 0.02 -11.58
C GLU A 67 -4.73 -0.61 -12.93
N LYS A 68 -5.45 0.15 -13.76
CA LYS A 68 -5.89 -0.32 -15.08
C LYS A 68 -4.79 -0.25 -16.14
N HIS A 69 -4.00 0.83 -16.16
CA HIS A 69 -3.10 1.13 -17.29
C HIS A 69 -1.64 0.69 -17.08
N LEU A 70 -1.15 0.56 -15.84
CA LEU A 70 0.20 0.06 -15.60
C LEU A 70 0.42 -1.38 -16.10
N PRO A 71 -0.55 -2.32 -15.99
CA PRO A 71 -0.41 -3.65 -16.59
C PRO A 71 -0.26 -3.64 -18.10
N GLU A 72 -0.82 -2.66 -18.81
CA GLU A 72 -0.66 -2.50 -20.26
C GLU A 72 0.80 -2.16 -20.65
N GLN A 73 1.58 -1.66 -19.68
CA GLN A 73 3.01 -1.36 -19.81
C GLN A 73 3.90 -2.44 -19.19
N ASN A 74 3.35 -3.63 -18.92
CA ASN A 74 4.01 -4.76 -18.26
C ASN A 74 4.45 -4.47 -16.81
N ILE A 75 3.82 -3.52 -16.12
CA ILE A 75 4.04 -3.24 -14.70
C ILE A 75 2.98 -3.98 -13.88
N HIS A 76 3.39 -4.96 -13.09
CA HIS A 76 2.48 -5.70 -12.22
C HIS A 76 1.89 -4.77 -11.16
N THR A 77 0.58 -4.68 -11.10
CA THR A 77 -0.07 -3.69 -10.25
C THR A 77 -1.03 -4.36 -9.27
N THR A 78 -0.96 -3.95 -8.02
CA THR A 78 -1.91 -4.34 -6.98
C THR A 78 -2.46 -3.12 -6.27
N TYR A 79 -3.78 -3.08 -6.12
CA TYR A 79 -4.49 -2.03 -5.42
C TYR A 79 -4.79 -2.48 -3.98
N LEU A 80 -4.24 -1.75 -3.02
CA LEU A 80 -4.46 -1.92 -1.60
C LEU A 80 -5.43 -0.86 -1.10
N GLU A 81 -6.71 -1.20 -1.03
CA GLU A 81 -7.72 -0.37 -0.39
C GLU A 81 -7.83 -0.76 1.09
N LEU A 82 -7.44 0.16 1.97
CA LEU A 82 -7.55 -0.05 3.39
C LEU A 82 -9.01 0.06 3.83
N ASP A 83 -9.44 -0.90 4.64
CA ASP A 83 -10.76 -0.93 5.26
C ASP A 83 -10.68 -0.67 6.78
N GLU A 84 -11.82 -0.51 7.42
CA GLU A 84 -11.90 -0.29 8.86
C GLU A 84 -11.33 -1.47 9.66
N HIS A 85 -11.42 -2.67 9.14
CA HIS A 85 -10.95 -3.87 9.84
C HIS A 85 -9.43 -3.86 9.96
N ILE A 86 -8.69 -3.72 8.84
CA ILE A 86 -7.22 -3.67 8.88
C ILE A 86 -6.72 -2.45 9.66
N TYR A 87 -7.42 -1.31 9.57
CA TYR A 87 -7.08 -0.14 10.35
C TYR A 87 -7.16 -0.42 11.85
N ASN A 88 -8.24 -1.08 12.32
CA ASN A 88 -8.41 -1.43 13.72
C ASN A 88 -7.37 -2.45 14.20
N ILE A 89 -7.00 -3.40 13.35
CA ILE A 89 -5.90 -4.36 13.64
C ILE A 89 -4.59 -3.59 13.90
N ILE A 90 -4.21 -2.70 12.99
CA ILE A 90 -2.98 -1.90 13.13
C ILE A 90 -3.09 -0.99 14.36
N ARG A 91 -4.24 -0.36 14.60
CA ARG A 91 -4.48 0.49 15.76
C ARG A 91 -4.35 -0.27 17.09
N SER A 92 -4.71 -1.55 17.13
CA SER A 92 -4.61 -2.39 18.34
C SER A 92 -3.17 -2.66 18.79
N LEU A 93 -2.17 -2.45 17.92
CA LEU A 93 -0.75 -2.56 18.25
C LEU A 93 -0.29 -1.56 19.32
N LYS A 94 -1.10 -0.56 19.66
CA LYS A 94 -0.82 0.45 20.70
C LYS A 94 -0.51 -0.16 22.09
N GLU A 95 -1.03 -1.34 22.36
CA GLU A 95 -0.96 -1.95 23.70
C GLU A 95 0.42 -2.54 24.06
N THR A 96 1.32 -2.65 23.08
CA THR A 96 2.69 -3.13 23.33
C THR A 96 3.64 -1.95 23.55
N GLU A 97 3.80 -1.59 24.81
CA GLU A 97 4.62 -0.52 25.40
C GLU A 97 5.79 0.06 24.58
N HIS A 98 5.85 1.40 24.52
CA HIS A 98 7.03 2.26 24.28
C HIS A 98 7.59 2.41 22.86
N LEU A 99 7.05 1.78 21.82
CA LEU A 99 7.66 1.86 20.47
C LEU A 99 7.09 2.97 19.56
N GLY A 100 6.00 3.67 19.93
CA GLY A 100 5.48 4.81 19.18
C GLY A 100 5.34 4.55 17.65
N VAL A 101 5.82 5.50 16.86
CA VAL A 101 5.80 5.43 15.37
C VAL A 101 6.47 4.16 14.83
N TYR A 102 7.54 3.68 15.48
CA TYR A 102 8.32 2.53 15.01
C TYR A 102 7.51 1.23 14.94
N MET A 103 6.58 1.01 15.87
CA MET A 103 5.70 -0.16 15.83
C MET A 103 4.79 -0.12 14.59
N TYR A 104 4.18 1.03 14.33
CA TYR A 104 3.31 1.22 13.17
C TYR A 104 4.10 1.14 11.86
N GLU A 105 5.29 1.72 11.81
CA GLU A 105 6.18 1.61 10.66
C GLU A 105 6.48 0.15 10.31
N ASN A 106 6.82 -0.68 11.30
CA ASN A 106 7.09 -2.10 11.06
C ASN A 106 5.83 -2.89 10.63
N ALA A 107 4.66 -2.57 11.18
CA ALA A 107 3.40 -3.16 10.73
C ALA A 107 3.12 -2.82 9.26
N TRP A 108 3.32 -1.57 8.88
CA TRP A 108 3.17 -1.12 7.49
C TRP A 108 4.22 -1.73 6.56
N LYS A 109 5.48 -1.85 7.01
CA LYS A 109 6.53 -2.55 6.25
C LYS A 109 6.13 -3.99 5.95
N LEU A 110 5.64 -4.72 6.96
CA LEU A 110 5.17 -6.09 6.77
C LEU A 110 3.99 -6.14 5.78
N LEU A 111 2.98 -5.29 5.97
CA LEU A 111 1.81 -5.26 5.11
C LEU A 111 2.20 -4.98 3.64
N ILE A 112 2.98 -3.94 3.39
CA ILE A 112 3.46 -3.57 2.05
C ILE A 112 4.29 -4.71 1.45
N SER A 113 5.18 -5.32 2.24
CA SER A 113 6.02 -6.44 1.79
C SER A 113 5.18 -7.63 1.34
N LEU A 114 4.14 -7.99 2.10
CA LEU A 114 3.23 -9.06 1.71
C LEU A 114 2.47 -8.73 0.42
N PHE A 115 2.10 -7.47 0.19
CA PHE A 115 1.47 -7.06 -1.07
C PHE A 115 2.45 -7.12 -2.24
N ILE A 116 3.70 -6.71 -2.08
CA ILE A 116 4.75 -6.84 -3.10
C ILE A 116 4.94 -8.33 -3.45
N ILE A 117 5.19 -9.17 -2.45
CA ILE A 117 5.41 -10.61 -2.65
C ILE A 117 4.19 -11.25 -3.33
N GLY A 118 2.99 -10.93 -2.84
CA GLY A 118 1.75 -11.45 -3.40
C GLY A 118 1.50 -11.01 -4.84
N THR A 119 1.91 -9.81 -5.20
CA THR A 119 1.83 -9.28 -6.57
C THR A 119 2.74 -10.09 -7.51
N VAL A 120 4.00 -10.27 -7.14
CA VAL A 120 4.94 -11.08 -7.95
C VAL A 120 4.47 -12.53 -8.04
N ARG A 121 4.08 -13.14 -6.92
CA ARG A 121 3.60 -14.51 -6.87
C ARG A 121 2.40 -14.76 -7.78
N LYS A 122 1.48 -13.81 -7.83
CA LYS A 122 0.27 -13.89 -8.67
C LYS A 122 0.57 -13.83 -10.16
N ASN A 123 1.55 -13.02 -10.57
CA ASN A 123 1.81 -12.72 -11.98
C ASN A 123 2.93 -13.61 -12.56
N ASP A 124 4.05 -13.73 -11.86
CA ASP A 124 5.25 -14.42 -12.36
C ASP A 124 5.55 -15.73 -11.62
N GLY A 125 4.89 -15.95 -10.47
CA GLY A 125 5.25 -17.00 -9.55
C GLY A 125 6.49 -16.67 -8.72
N LEU A 126 6.75 -17.48 -7.70
CA LEU A 126 7.97 -17.39 -6.90
C LEU A 126 8.86 -18.61 -7.19
N THR A 127 10.17 -18.45 -7.00
CA THR A 127 11.06 -19.61 -6.95
C THR A 127 10.72 -20.49 -5.76
N GLN A 128 11.08 -21.78 -5.82
CA GLN A 128 10.79 -22.72 -4.72
C GLN A 128 11.40 -22.22 -3.39
N ASP A 129 12.63 -21.70 -3.44
CA ASP A 129 13.30 -21.18 -2.24
C ASP A 129 12.56 -19.96 -1.64
N ALA A 130 12.05 -19.05 -2.48
CA ALA A 130 11.26 -17.91 -2.03
C ALA A 130 9.90 -18.34 -1.44
N GLU A 131 9.23 -19.33 -2.04
CA GLU A 131 8.00 -19.92 -1.50
C GLU A 131 8.23 -20.57 -0.13
N ASP A 132 9.30 -21.33 0.03
CA ASP A 132 9.62 -22.03 1.28
C ASP A 132 10.04 -21.03 2.37
N SER A 133 10.81 -19.99 2.01
CA SER A 133 11.16 -18.89 2.91
C SER A 133 9.90 -18.16 3.37
N LEU A 134 9.03 -17.73 2.45
CA LEU A 134 7.79 -17.05 2.78
C LEU A 134 6.90 -17.89 3.72
N LYS A 135 6.68 -19.17 3.42
CA LYS A 135 5.90 -20.08 4.28
C LYS A 135 6.48 -20.14 5.70
N THR A 136 7.79 -20.25 5.79
CA THR A 136 8.48 -20.35 7.08
C THR A 136 8.35 -19.06 7.89
N PHE A 137 8.55 -17.89 7.26
CA PHE A 137 8.37 -16.59 7.90
C PHE A 137 6.94 -16.40 8.40
N LEU A 138 5.95 -16.69 7.55
CA LEU A 138 4.55 -16.58 7.92
C LEU A 138 4.20 -17.51 9.09
N TYR A 139 4.72 -18.76 9.09
CA TYR A 139 4.52 -19.70 10.18
C TYR A 139 5.04 -19.16 11.50
N ILE A 140 6.24 -18.60 11.52
CA ILE A 140 6.86 -18.04 12.74
C ILE A 140 6.07 -16.83 13.22
N LEU A 141 5.73 -15.89 12.33
CA LEU A 141 4.97 -14.69 12.67
C LEU A 141 3.61 -15.03 13.27
N VAL A 142 2.91 -16.00 12.69
CA VAL A 142 1.58 -16.43 13.14
C VAL A 142 1.62 -17.18 14.47
N ASN A 143 2.68 -17.94 14.75
CA ASN A 143 2.78 -18.76 15.95
C ASN A 143 3.58 -18.08 17.09
N SER A 144 4.06 -16.87 16.90
CA SER A 144 4.74 -16.12 17.97
C SER A 144 3.74 -15.62 19.03
N ASP A 145 4.19 -15.55 20.28
CA ASP A 145 3.37 -15.02 21.40
C ASP A 145 3.00 -13.54 21.21
N LYS A 146 3.82 -12.80 20.45
CA LYS A 146 3.59 -11.38 20.09
C LYS A 146 2.62 -11.19 18.92
N GLY A 147 2.14 -12.29 18.35
CA GLY A 147 1.55 -12.33 17.01
C GLY A 147 0.05 -12.00 16.90
N GLY A 148 -0.66 -11.56 17.97
CA GLY A 148 -2.11 -11.37 17.90
C GLY A 148 -2.55 -10.52 16.70
N ALA A 149 -2.24 -9.23 16.72
CA ALA A 149 -2.61 -8.29 15.65
C ALA A 149 -1.90 -8.62 14.31
N PHE A 150 -0.64 -9.06 14.35
CA PHE A 150 0.08 -9.47 13.13
C PHE A 150 -0.52 -10.73 12.49
N ARG A 151 -1.01 -11.67 13.30
CA ARG A 151 -1.75 -12.85 12.82
C ARG A 151 -3.02 -12.45 12.09
N GLU A 152 -3.79 -11.54 12.66
CA GLU A 152 -5.01 -11.01 12.03
C GLU A 152 -4.68 -10.26 10.74
N MET A 153 -3.60 -9.47 10.73
CA MET A 153 -3.13 -8.77 9.53
C MET A 153 -2.72 -9.75 8.42
N ILE A 154 -1.96 -10.81 8.74
CA ILE A 154 -1.60 -11.85 7.79
C ILE A 154 -2.85 -12.55 7.27
N ALA A 155 -3.80 -12.89 8.15
CA ALA A 155 -5.06 -13.49 7.75
C ALA A 155 -5.87 -12.58 6.81
N TRP A 156 -5.88 -11.28 7.08
CA TRP A 156 -6.53 -10.30 6.21
C TRP A 156 -5.87 -10.26 4.82
N VAL A 157 -4.53 -10.24 4.74
CA VAL A 157 -3.80 -10.25 3.48
C VAL A 157 -4.03 -11.55 2.71
N THR A 158 -3.97 -12.72 3.37
CA THR A 158 -4.16 -14.02 2.71
C THR A 158 -5.57 -14.20 2.14
N ASN A 159 -6.55 -13.52 2.69
CA ASN A 159 -7.93 -13.51 2.21
C ASN A 159 -8.19 -12.40 1.17
N ASN A 160 -7.21 -11.55 0.89
CA ASN A 160 -7.38 -10.45 -0.06
C ASN A 160 -7.33 -10.98 -1.50
N PRO A 161 -8.37 -10.73 -2.34
CA PRO A 161 -8.43 -11.27 -3.71
C PRO A 161 -7.39 -10.65 -4.67
N HIS A 162 -6.80 -9.51 -4.30
CA HIS A 162 -5.84 -8.81 -5.13
C HIS A 162 -4.42 -9.37 -5.02
N VAL A 163 -4.12 -10.13 -3.97
CA VAL A 163 -2.81 -10.73 -3.73
C VAL A 163 -2.88 -12.25 -3.64
N SER A 164 -1.78 -12.91 -3.97
CA SER A 164 -1.64 -14.35 -3.83
C SER A 164 -0.60 -14.65 -2.77
N ILE A 165 -1.04 -14.82 -1.52
CA ILE A 165 -0.19 -15.26 -0.41
C ILE A 165 -0.62 -16.68 -0.02
N PRO A 166 0.30 -17.59 0.37
CA PRO A 166 -0.06 -18.91 0.86
C PRO A 166 -1.05 -18.79 2.01
N GLY A 167 -2.17 -19.50 1.92
CA GLY A 167 -3.15 -19.56 3.00
C GLY A 167 -2.53 -20.05 4.31
N TYR A 168 -3.24 -19.83 5.39
CA TYR A 168 -2.86 -20.23 6.74
C TYR A 168 -2.34 -21.68 6.74
N ILE A 169 -1.10 -21.89 7.15
CA ILE A 169 -0.52 -23.23 7.22
C ILE A 169 -1.12 -23.91 8.45
N ASP A 170 -2.00 -24.89 8.20
CA ASP A 170 -2.57 -25.71 9.24
C ASP A 170 -1.43 -26.43 9.99
N ARG A 171 -1.52 -26.44 11.32
CA ARG A 171 -0.54 -27.09 12.23
C ARG A 171 -0.33 -28.57 11.94
N SER A 172 -1.17 -29.19 11.10
CA SER A 172 -1.14 -30.61 10.77
C SER A 172 -0.10 -31.01 9.72
N SER A 173 0.49 -30.08 8.98
CA SER A 173 1.52 -30.41 7.99
C SER A 173 2.91 -30.44 8.64
N GLY A 174 3.22 -31.59 9.23
CA GLY A 174 4.35 -31.84 10.13
C GLY A 174 5.74 -31.91 9.53
N ASP A 175 6.02 -31.34 8.36
CA ASP A 175 7.35 -31.43 7.72
C ASP A 175 7.88 -30.06 7.25
N MET A 176 7.79 -29.03 8.10
CA MET A 176 8.53 -27.82 7.82
C MET A 176 9.99 -27.99 8.25
N LYS A 177 10.87 -28.19 7.29
CA LYS A 177 12.32 -28.03 7.52
C LYS A 177 12.55 -26.55 7.83
N LEU A 178 12.78 -26.24 9.12
CA LEU A 178 13.26 -24.93 9.53
C LEU A 178 14.56 -24.65 8.78
N LEU A 179 14.58 -23.60 7.99
CA LEU A 179 15.81 -23.16 7.36
C LEU A 179 16.79 -22.75 8.47
N PRO A 180 18.05 -23.17 8.42
CA PRO A 180 19.02 -23.02 9.53
C PRO A 180 19.38 -21.56 9.89
N HIS A 181 18.88 -20.60 9.14
CA HIS A 181 19.20 -19.15 9.32
C HIS A 181 18.02 -18.32 9.85
N ILE A 182 16.86 -18.93 10.14
CA ILE A 182 15.69 -18.18 10.57
C ILE A 182 15.76 -17.95 12.08
N SER A 183 15.71 -16.68 12.47
CA SER A 183 15.67 -16.27 13.87
C SER A 183 14.34 -16.63 14.52
N ASN A 184 14.39 -17.05 15.79
CA ASN A 184 13.18 -17.15 16.62
C ASN A 184 12.69 -15.76 17.10
N ASP A 185 13.40 -14.68 16.78
CA ASP A 185 12.98 -13.34 17.10
C ASP A 185 11.93 -12.85 16.09
N PHE A 186 10.79 -12.41 16.60
CA PHE A 186 9.67 -11.92 15.80
C PHE A 186 10.07 -10.80 14.83
N TRP A 187 10.86 -9.84 15.31
CA TRP A 187 11.24 -8.68 14.50
C TRP A 187 12.22 -9.03 13.39
N PHE A 188 13.12 -9.99 13.60
CA PHE A 188 13.98 -10.46 12.53
C PHE A 188 13.17 -11.10 11.40
N ASN A 189 12.10 -11.84 11.71
CA ASN A 189 11.26 -12.43 10.66
C ASN A 189 10.44 -11.37 9.89
N VAL A 190 10.08 -10.25 10.51
CA VAL A 190 9.50 -9.11 9.79
C VAL A 190 10.51 -8.52 8.81
N TYR A 191 11.78 -8.40 9.21
CA TYR A 191 12.86 -7.96 8.32
C TYR A 191 13.10 -8.94 7.17
N ASP A 192 13.11 -10.23 7.44
CA ASP A 192 13.32 -11.26 6.41
C ASP A 192 12.21 -11.21 5.34
N VAL A 193 10.95 -11.02 5.74
CA VAL A 193 9.85 -10.81 4.78
C VAL A 193 10.06 -9.52 3.97
N GLN A 194 10.54 -8.46 4.61
CA GLN A 194 10.83 -7.21 3.94
C GLN A 194 11.99 -7.33 2.94
N GLU A 195 13.08 -8.01 3.30
CA GLU A 195 14.20 -8.26 2.40
C GLU A 195 13.77 -9.06 1.17
N LEU A 196 12.98 -10.11 1.36
CA LEU A 196 12.40 -10.87 0.25
C LEU A 196 11.56 -9.98 -0.67
N ALA A 197 10.71 -9.12 -0.12
CA ALA A 197 9.90 -8.18 -0.90
C ALA A 197 10.75 -7.20 -1.69
N ILE A 198 11.80 -6.64 -1.08
CA ILE A 198 12.73 -5.70 -1.73
C ILE A 198 13.50 -6.40 -2.86
N GLU A 199 13.99 -7.62 -2.64
CA GLU A 199 14.66 -8.38 -3.68
C GLU A 199 13.76 -8.68 -4.89
N LEU A 200 12.49 -9.01 -4.62
CA LEU A 200 11.50 -9.23 -5.67
C LEU A 200 11.19 -7.93 -6.41
N ALA A 201 10.98 -6.83 -5.69
CA ALA A 201 10.72 -5.53 -6.31
C ALA A 201 11.88 -4.99 -7.15
N LYS A 202 13.12 -5.40 -6.86
CA LYS A 202 14.30 -5.07 -7.69
C LYS A 202 14.35 -5.86 -9.00
N LYS A 203 13.67 -7.00 -9.08
CA LYS A 203 13.71 -7.93 -10.21
C LYS A 203 12.49 -7.84 -11.12
N HIS A 204 11.41 -7.27 -10.60
CA HIS A 204 10.11 -7.22 -11.28
C HIS A 204 9.58 -5.80 -11.32
N ASP A 205 9.11 -5.36 -12.47
CA ASP A 205 8.41 -4.08 -12.61
C ASP A 205 7.04 -4.20 -11.96
N LEU A 206 6.86 -3.54 -10.83
CA LEU A 206 5.60 -3.58 -10.07
C LEU A 206 5.27 -2.25 -9.42
N SER A 207 3.98 -2.06 -9.09
CA SER A 207 3.52 -0.94 -8.28
C SER A 207 2.37 -1.35 -7.36
N VAL A 208 2.52 -1.10 -6.06
CA VAL A 208 1.47 -1.25 -5.03
C VAL A 208 0.83 0.10 -4.81
N LEU A 209 -0.46 0.19 -5.11
CA LEU A 209 -1.26 1.42 -5.01
C LEU A 209 -2.04 1.41 -3.71
N VAL A 210 -1.66 2.27 -2.75
CA VAL A 210 -2.23 2.31 -1.41
C VAL A 210 -3.23 3.44 -1.29
N ASP A 211 -4.50 3.11 -1.07
CA ASP A 211 -5.58 4.08 -0.91
C ASP A 211 -6.18 4.04 0.50
N ARG A 212 -6.83 5.14 0.88
CA ARG A 212 -7.55 5.29 2.14
C ARG A 212 -6.67 5.11 3.38
N THR A 213 -5.43 5.59 3.32
CA THR A 213 -4.49 5.56 4.46
C THR A 213 -4.99 6.33 5.68
N ASP A 214 -6.00 7.14 5.48
CA ASP A 214 -6.63 8.03 6.44
C ASP A 214 -8.04 7.58 6.89
N ILE A 215 -8.40 6.33 6.59
CA ILE A 215 -9.67 5.77 7.07
C ILE A 215 -9.71 5.84 8.61
N GLN A 216 -10.85 6.26 9.17
CA GLN A 216 -11.03 6.48 10.62
C GLN A 216 -10.01 7.45 11.25
N TRP A 217 -9.49 8.41 10.50
CA TRP A 217 -8.66 9.46 11.04
C TRP A 217 -9.42 10.26 12.11
N THR A 218 -8.86 10.33 13.32
CA THR A 218 -9.44 11.04 14.47
C THR A 218 -8.59 12.22 14.93
N GLY A 219 -7.37 12.38 14.38
CA GLY A 219 -6.42 13.41 14.77
C GLY A 219 -5.73 13.16 16.13
N ASP A 220 -6.01 12.03 16.79
CA ASP A 220 -5.33 11.63 18.00
C ASP A 220 -3.87 11.17 17.72
N GLU A 221 -3.05 11.05 18.76
CA GLU A 221 -1.65 10.65 18.60
C GLU A 221 -1.50 9.29 17.89
N THR A 222 -2.39 8.34 18.18
CA THR A 222 -2.37 7.03 17.53
C THR A 222 -2.61 7.15 16.04
N SER A 223 -3.60 7.93 15.60
CA SER A 223 -3.85 8.19 14.17
C SER A 223 -2.65 8.85 13.50
N LYS A 224 -2.00 9.81 14.18
CA LYS A 224 -0.77 10.46 13.70
C LYS A 224 0.36 9.46 13.53
N TYR A 225 0.58 8.60 14.53
CA TYR A 225 1.61 7.56 14.45
C TYR A 225 1.34 6.55 13.34
N MET A 226 0.09 6.17 13.12
CA MET A 226 -0.30 5.26 12.04
C MET A 226 0.01 5.85 10.67
N VAL A 227 -0.41 7.09 10.40
CA VAL A 227 -0.14 7.75 9.12
C VAL A 227 1.35 8.05 8.95
N THR A 228 2.03 8.52 9.98
CA THR A 228 3.50 8.69 9.94
C THR A 228 4.18 7.36 9.65
N GLY A 229 3.72 6.27 10.27
CA GLY A 229 4.27 4.94 10.08
C GLY A 229 4.16 4.45 8.64
N VAL A 230 3.01 4.65 7.96
CA VAL A 230 2.89 4.26 6.55
C VAL A 230 3.83 5.06 5.66
N LEU A 231 3.93 6.38 5.87
CA LEU A 231 4.83 7.23 5.08
C LEU A 231 6.30 6.85 5.27
N CYS A 232 6.73 6.60 6.51
CA CYS A 232 8.07 6.12 6.82
C CYS A 232 8.35 4.75 6.19
N ALA A 233 7.39 3.82 6.27
CA ALA A 233 7.51 2.48 5.68
C ALA A 233 7.64 2.53 4.16
N VAL A 234 6.80 3.32 3.48
CA VAL A 234 6.84 3.52 2.03
C VAL A 234 8.19 4.10 1.61
N ARG A 235 8.60 5.20 2.24
CA ARG A 235 9.86 5.86 1.94
C ARG A 235 11.06 4.94 2.16
N TYR A 236 11.09 4.23 3.29
CA TYR A 236 12.16 3.27 3.57
C TYR A 236 12.21 2.17 2.51
N THR A 237 11.07 1.57 2.17
CA THR A 237 11.00 0.49 1.19
C THR A 237 11.45 0.97 -0.18
N LEU A 238 11.00 2.14 -0.64
CA LEU A 238 11.45 2.73 -1.91
C LEU A 238 12.95 3.05 -1.90
N ALA A 239 13.49 3.60 -0.82
CA ALA A 239 14.92 3.85 -0.69
C ALA A 239 15.76 2.56 -0.74
N MET A 240 15.25 1.45 -0.19
CA MET A 240 15.93 0.15 -0.22
C MET A 240 15.83 -0.56 -1.58
N ILE A 241 14.75 -0.33 -2.31
CA ILE A 241 14.62 -0.79 -3.70
C ILE A 241 15.61 -0.02 -4.58
N GLY A 242 15.80 1.29 -4.30
CA GLY A 242 16.69 2.17 -5.07
C GLY A 242 16.06 2.66 -6.36
N ASP A 243 16.88 3.28 -7.21
CA ASP A 243 16.44 3.69 -8.54
C ASP A 243 16.08 2.43 -9.34
N ILE A 244 14.79 2.29 -9.60
CA ILE A 244 14.25 1.15 -10.33
C ILE A 244 14.59 1.37 -11.80
N GLY A 245 15.73 0.89 -12.26
CA GLY A 245 16.14 0.72 -13.63
C GLY A 245 15.47 1.63 -14.67
N GLU A 246 14.91 1.05 -15.72
CA GLU A 246 14.14 1.78 -16.74
C GLU A 246 12.65 2.00 -16.35
N SER A 247 12.17 1.34 -15.31
CA SER A 247 10.80 1.57 -14.80
C SER A 247 10.70 2.96 -14.19
N LYS A 248 9.85 3.78 -14.78
CA LYS A 248 9.66 5.17 -14.37
C LYS A 248 8.62 5.34 -13.26
N VAL A 249 7.98 4.26 -12.84
CA VAL A 249 6.89 4.30 -11.87
C VAL A 249 7.36 3.77 -10.52
N PRO A 250 7.09 4.50 -9.41
CA PRO A 250 7.44 4.02 -8.07
C PRO A 250 6.79 2.67 -7.75
N ALA A 251 7.55 1.78 -7.09
CA ALA A 251 7.03 0.48 -6.65
C ALA A 251 5.90 0.57 -5.62
N ILE A 252 5.72 1.75 -5.02
CA ILE A 252 4.63 2.03 -4.08
C ILE A 252 4.14 3.46 -4.33
N ILE A 253 2.83 3.63 -4.46
CA ILE A 253 2.18 4.95 -4.54
C ILE A 253 1.11 5.02 -3.47
N VAL A 254 1.10 6.09 -2.67
CA VAL A 254 0.19 6.26 -1.55
C VAL A 254 -0.66 7.52 -1.68
N ALA A 255 -1.96 7.40 -1.42
CA ALA A 255 -2.87 8.54 -1.36
C ALA A 255 -3.05 9.04 0.08
N LEU A 256 -3.00 10.36 0.28
CA LEU A 256 -3.16 11.01 1.58
C LEU A 256 -3.97 12.30 1.45
N ARG A 257 -4.72 12.67 2.50
CA ARG A 257 -5.39 13.98 2.57
C ARG A 257 -4.43 15.06 3.06
N GLU A 258 -4.49 16.23 2.44
CA GLU A 258 -3.63 17.38 2.73
C GLU A 258 -3.69 17.81 4.20
N HIS A 259 -4.88 17.97 4.78
CA HIS A 259 -5.03 18.40 6.18
C HIS A 259 -4.44 17.42 7.20
N ILE A 260 -4.26 16.14 6.82
CA ILE A 260 -3.58 15.15 7.66
C ILE A 260 -2.08 15.39 7.61
N TRP A 261 -1.52 15.62 6.42
CA TRP A 261 -0.12 15.97 6.27
C TRP A 261 0.27 17.18 7.14
N ASP A 262 -0.55 18.23 7.12
CA ASP A 262 -0.32 19.43 7.92
C ASP A 262 -0.37 19.19 9.44
N SER A 263 -1.04 18.12 9.86
CA SER A 263 -1.22 17.76 11.27
C SER A 263 -0.18 16.80 11.81
N ILE A 264 0.63 16.18 10.93
CA ILE A 264 1.71 15.26 11.33
C ILE A 264 3.06 15.95 11.20
N HIS A 265 3.91 15.76 12.21
CA HIS A 265 5.28 16.26 12.22
C HIS A 265 6.23 15.11 12.53
N PHE A 266 7.16 14.85 11.64
CA PHE A 266 8.21 13.86 11.83
C PHE A 266 9.53 14.32 11.20
N ASN A 267 10.64 13.78 11.68
CA ASN A 267 11.99 14.27 11.37
C ASN A 267 12.33 14.34 9.88
N ASP A 268 11.71 13.50 9.07
CA ASP A 268 11.99 13.41 7.64
C ASP A 268 10.91 14.01 6.74
N SER A 269 9.89 14.69 7.31
CA SER A 269 8.79 15.29 6.53
C SER A 269 9.30 16.24 5.45
N ASN A 270 10.29 17.09 5.77
CA ASN A 270 10.87 18.04 4.82
C ASN A 270 11.53 17.34 3.61
N LYS A 271 12.10 16.15 3.81
CA LYS A 271 12.72 15.37 2.73
C LYS A 271 11.68 14.72 1.81
N MET A 272 10.49 14.44 2.34
CA MET A 272 9.39 13.87 1.54
C MET A 272 8.65 14.91 0.70
N THR A 273 8.80 16.21 0.97
CA THR A 273 8.09 17.26 0.22
C THR A 273 8.37 17.18 -1.28
N GLN A 274 9.59 16.79 -1.68
CA GLN A 274 9.93 16.59 -3.08
C GLN A 274 9.26 15.39 -3.74
N ASP A 275 8.75 14.45 -2.93
CA ASP A 275 8.15 13.19 -3.38
C ASP A 275 6.63 13.26 -3.44
N ILE A 276 6.07 14.44 -3.13
CA ILE A 276 4.63 14.69 -3.07
C ILE A 276 4.15 15.31 -4.37
N GLU A 277 3.02 14.83 -4.85
CA GLU A 277 2.19 15.45 -5.87
C GLU A 277 0.92 16.01 -5.25
N PHE A 278 0.74 17.32 -5.31
CA PHE A 278 -0.44 18.00 -4.80
C PHE A 278 -1.53 18.07 -5.87
N LEU A 279 -2.69 17.55 -5.54
CA LEU A 279 -3.88 17.60 -6.38
C LEU A 279 -4.71 18.85 -6.04
N PRO A 280 -5.25 19.53 -7.07
CA PRO A 280 -6.04 20.74 -6.89
C PRO A 280 -7.36 20.51 -6.13
#